data_e1e89f25509f941db30761515134c65b
#
_entry.id   e1e89f25509f941db30761515134c65b
#
_cell.length_a   1.000
_cell.length_b   1.000
_cell.length_c   1.000
_cell.angle_alpha   90.00
_cell.angle_beta   90.00
_cell.angle_gamma   90.00
#
_symmetry.space_group_name_H-M   'P 1'
#
loop_
_entity.id
_entity.type
_entity.pdbx_description
1 polymer ?
#
loop_
_entity_poly.entity_id
_entity_poly.type
_entity_poly.pdbx_seq_one_letter_code
_entity_poly.pdbx_strand_id
1 'polypeptide(L)'
;PQDMPPHAPLVVALHGCTQNSDEYDHGTGWSSLADRLGFAIVYPQQQPANNPKNCFSWFSPGDIARGQGEALSIREMVEHAIGIFAADRRKVFVTGLSAGGAMASVMLATYPEVFAGGAIIAGLPYGCASNVQQAFEAMFTEKKHTAQMLGDRVRTASSRYQGPWPKISVWHGTGDPIVRSSNGEDIIRQWANVAGLSYGNSSQELIGDH
;
A
#
# COMPACT_ATOMS: atom_id res chain seq x y z
N PRO A 1 20.12 5.45 6.77
CA PRO A 1 20.95 6.41 7.54
C PRO A 1 22.16 5.73 8.14
N GLN A 2 23.33 6.41 8.15
CA GLN A 2 24.54 5.87 8.80
C GLN A 2 24.42 5.85 10.33
N ASP A 3 23.68 6.83 10.88
CA ASP A 3 23.45 6.99 12.31
C ASP A 3 21.96 6.85 12.63
N MET A 4 21.43 5.65 12.43
CA MET A 4 20.02 5.39 12.70
C MET A 4 19.78 5.25 14.21
N PRO A 5 18.79 5.95 14.79
CA PRO A 5 18.48 5.80 16.19
C PRO A 5 17.97 4.37 16.52
N PRO A 6 18.24 3.84 17.72
CA PRO A 6 17.68 2.56 18.12
C PRO A 6 16.16 2.60 18.11
N HIS A 7 15.53 1.52 17.71
CA HIS A 7 14.07 1.43 17.56
C HIS A 7 13.47 2.47 16.59
N ALA A 8 14.21 2.77 15.53
CA ALA A 8 13.74 3.63 14.46
C ALA A 8 12.47 3.08 13.79
N PRO A 9 11.62 3.94 13.21
CA PRO A 9 10.57 3.49 12.31
C PRO A 9 11.13 2.78 11.08
N LEU A 10 10.32 1.93 10.46
CA LEU A 10 10.60 1.29 9.19
C LEU A 10 9.53 1.67 8.16
N VAL A 11 9.95 2.12 7.00
CA VAL A 11 9.07 2.39 5.87
C VAL A 11 9.35 1.40 4.75
N VAL A 12 8.30 0.80 4.19
CA VAL A 12 8.34 -0.04 2.99
C VAL A 12 7.83 0.80 1.83
N ALA A 13 8.64 1.01 0.80
CA ALA A 13 8.30 1.85 -0.34
C ALA A 13 8.24 1.00 -1.62
N LEU A 14 7.04 0.92 -2.22
CA LEU A 14 6.72 0.05 -3.35
C LEU A 14 6.61 0.87 -4.64
N HIS A 15 7.46 0.57 -5.62
CA HIS A 15 7.52 1.27 -6.90
C HIS A 15 6.31 0.98 -7.80
N GLY A 16 6.07 1.84 -8.79
CA GLY A 16 5.07 1.63 -9.83
C GLY A 16 5.53 0.66 -10.94
N CYS A 17 4.61 0.34 -11.87
CA CYS A 17 4.97 -0.43 -13.06
C CYS A 17 6.10 0.24 -13.84
N THR A 18 6.93 -0.57 -14.50
CA THR A 18 8.09 -0.15 -15.32
C THR A 18 9.22 0.55 -14.58
N GLN A 19 9.08 0.73 -13.28
CA GLN A 19 10.12 1.28 -12.41
C GLN A 19 10.94 0.16 -11.73
N ASN A 20 12.01 0.59 -11.05
CA ASN A 20 12.80 -0.21 -10.13
C ASN A 20 12.99 0.56 -8.81
N SER A 21 13.66 -0.07 -7.84
CA SER A 21 13.90 0.54 -6.51
C SER A 21 14.68 1.85 -6.59
N ASP A 22 15.71 1.91 -7.42
CA ASP A 22 16.60 3.07 -7.53
C ASP A 22 15.91 4.26 -8.18
N GLU A 23 15.18 4.02 -9.28
CA GLU A 23 14.37 5.06 -9.95
C GLU A 23 13.28 5.59 -9.02
N TYR A 24 12.65 4.70 -8.24
CA TYR A 24 11.60 5.10 -7.32
C TYR A 24 12.16 5.92 -6.16
N ASP A 25 13.30 5.54 -5.58
CA ASP A 25 13.98 6.32 -4.55
C ASP A 25 14.39 7.70 -5.05
N HIS A 26 15.07 7.75 -6.21
CA HIS A 26 15.47 9.01 -6.83
C HIS A 26 14.29 9.95 -7.10
N GLY A 27 13.19 9.41 -7.63
CA GLY A 27 12.00 10.19 -7.96
C GLY A 27 11.22 10.70 -6.75
N THR A 28 11.25 9.96 -5.65
CA THR A 28 10.48 10.28 -4.43
C THR A 28 11.31 10.94 -3.33
N GLY A 29 12.62 10.74 -3.33
CA GLY A 29 13.52 11.28 -2.32
C GLY A 29 13.40 10.61 -0.94
N TRP A 30 12.83 9.41 -0.87
CA TRP A 30 12.63 8.71 0.40
C TRP A 30 13.91 8.45 1.18
N SER A 31 15.03 8.09 0.52
CA SER A 31 16.32 7.88 1.20
C SER A 31 16.84 9.17 1.84
N SER A 32 16.74 10.31 1.14
CA SER A 32 17.10 11.62 1.70
C SER A 32 16.20 11.98 2.90
N LEU A 33 14.92 11.63 2.84
CA LEU A 33 13.99 11.84 3.94
C LEU A 33 14.32 10.93 5.13
N ALA A 34 14.68 9.67 4.86
CA ALA A 34 15.08 8.69 5.86
C ALA A 34 16.34 9.15 6.62
N ASP A 35 17.35 9.66 5.90
CA ASP A 35 18.56 10.21 6.49
C ASP A 35 18.26 11.42 7.40
N ARG A 36 17.39 12.31 6.95
CA ARG A 36 17.03 13.52 7.69
C ARG A 36 16.18 13.24 8.94
N LEU A 37 15.28 12.26 8.87
CA LEU A 37 14.31 11.98 9.95
C LEU A 37 14.67 10.75 10.80
N GLY A 38 15.71 10.00 10.43
CA GLY A 38 16.22 8.88 11.23
C GLY A 38 15.29 7.66 11.21
N PHE A 39 14.82 7.21 10.05
CA PHE A 39 14.08 5.96 9.91
C PHE A 39 14.72 5.01 8.88
N ALA A 40 14.47 3.72 9.02
CA ALA A 40 14.90 2.73 8.04
C ALA A 40 13.92 2.68 6.86
N ILE A 41 14.44 2.36 5.66
CA ILE A 41 13.61 2.19 4.48
C ILE A 41 13.97 0.90 3.74
N VAL A 42 12.97 0.22 3.21
CA VAL A 42 13.09 -0.98 2.37
C VAL A 42 12.34 -0.74 1.07
N TYR A 43 13.00 -1.05 -0.04
CA TYR A 43 12.43 -1.00 -1.38
C TYR A 43 12.31 -2.42 -1.95
N PRO A 44 11.20 -3.13 -1.71
CA PRO A 44 10.93 -4.35 -2.45
C PRO A 44 10.92 -4.07 -3.95
N GLN A 45 11.68 -4.85 -4.71
CA GLN A 45 11.74 -4.70 -6.16
C GLN A 45 11.10 -5.88 -6.86
N GLN A 46 10.20 -5.59 -7.77
CA GLN A 46 9.61 -6.60 -8.63
C GLN A 46 10.65 -7.13 -9.63
N GLN A 47 10.55 -8.39 -9.96
CA GLN A 47 11.44 -9.06 -10.90
C GLN A 47 10.74 -9.26 -12.26
N PRO A 48 11.43 -9.02 -13.40
CA PRO A 48 10.87 -9.25 -14.74
C PRO A 48 10.38 -10.69 -14.96
N ALA A 49 10.97 -11.66 -14.26
CA ALA A 49 10.55 -13.06 -14.30
C ALA A 49 9.14 -13.28 -13.73
N ASN A 50 8.72 -12.46 -12.73
CA ASN A 50 7.38 -12.52 -12.17
C ASN A 50 6.40 -11.69 -13.00
N ASN A 51 6.83 -10.51 -13.44
CA ASN A 51 6.01 -9.62 -14.26
C ASN A 51 6.89 -8.84 -15.25
N PRO A 52 6.74 -9.04 -16.57
CA PRO A 52 7.59 -8.41 -17.59
C PRO A 52 7.53 -6.88 -17.62
N LYS A 53 6.53 -6.29 -16.99
CA LYS A 53 6.39 -4.83 -16.84
C LYS A 53 6.82 -4.33 -15.46
N ASN A 54 7.45 -5.17 -14.66
CA ASN A 54 7.83 -4.87 -13.28
C ASN A 54 6.65 -4.34 -12.44
N CYS A 55 5.40 -4.72 -12.75
CA CYS A 55 4.26 -4.39 -11.90
C CYS A 55 4.17 -5.39 -10.76
N PHE A 56 3.92 -4.94 -9.54
CA PHE A 56 3.45 -5.85 -8.49
C PHE A 56 2.13 -6.49 -8.92
N SER A 57 1.97 -7.78 -8.64
CA SER A 57 0.83 -8.59 -9.10
C SER A 57 -0.38 -8.47 -8.17
N TRP A 58 -0.75 -7.23 -7.82
CA TRP A 58 -1.81 -6.85 -6.88
C TRP A 58 -3.21 -7.39 -7.24
N PHE A 59 -3.38 -7.95 -8.43
CA PHE A 59 -4.61 -8.54 -8.96
C PHE A 59 -4.57 -10.07 -9.05
N SER A 60 -3.43 -10.69 -8.74
CA SER A 60 -3.26 -12.15 -8.81
C SER A 60 -3.65 -12.78 -7.46
N PRO A 61 -4.65 -13.67 -7.39
CA PRO A 61 -5.08 -14.27 -6.11
C PRO A 61 -3.96 -14.96 -5.34
N GLY A 62 -3.00 -15.59 -6.04
CA GLY A 62 -1.83 -16.24 -5.43
C GLY A 62 -0.83 -15.26 -4.83
N ASP A 63 -0.79 -14.02 -5.31
CA ASP A 63 0.19 -13.01 -4.90
C ASP A 63 -0.36 -12.05 -3.84
N ILE A 64 -1.69 -11.97 -3.72
CA ILE A 64 -2.35 -11.04 -2.78
C ILE A 64 -2.92 -11.72 -1.54
N ALA A 65 -2.77 -13.03 -1.41
CA ALA A 65 -3.27 -13.76 -0.24
C ALA A 65 -2.21 -13.85 0.86
N ARG A 66 -2.69 -13.82 2.11
CA ARG A 66 -1.84 -13.99 3.28
C ARG A 66 -1.09 -15.32 3.24
N GLY A 67 0.23 -15.30 3.46
CA GLY A 67 1.06 -16.49 3.59
C GLY A 67 1.55 -17.08 2.27
N GLN A 68 1.40 -16.37 1.15
CA GLN A 68 1.89 -16.82 -0.14
C GLN A 68 2.23 -15.66 -1.10
N GLY A 69 2.93 -15.96 -2.19
CA GLY A 69 3.21 -15.06 -3.29
C GLY A 69 3.99 -13.79 -2.91
N GLU A 70 3.71 -12.72 -3.61
CA GLU A 70 4.39 -11.43 -3.40
C GLU A 70 4.10 -10.84 -2.02
N ALA A 71 2.87 -10.99 -1.51
CA ALA A 71 2.51 -10.51 -0.18
C ALA A 71 3.34 -11.17 0.93
N LEU A 72 3.60 -12.49 0.84
CA LEU A 72 4.49 -13.18 1.77
C LEU A 72 5.93 -12.72 1.61
N SER A 73 6.43 -12.62 0.37
CA SER A 73 7.81 -12.19 0.09
C SER A 73 8.09 -10.80 0.68
N ILE A 74 7.20 -9.84 0.47
CA ILE A 74 7.34 -8.48 1.05
C ILE A 74 7.31 -8.55 2.58
N ARG A 75 6.42 -9.33 3.15
CA ARG A 75 6.34 -9.53 4.61
C ARG A 75 7.65 -10.09 5.18
N GLU A 76 8.28 -11.04 4.49
CA GLU A 76 9.58 -11.63 4.91
C GLU A 76 10.72 -10.60 4.80
N MET A 77 10.73 -9.77 3.75
CA MET A 77 11.66 -8.64 3.64
C MET A 77 11.52 -7.66 4.82
N VAL A 78 10.29 -7.37 5.23
CA VAL A 78 10.00 -6.51 6.40
C VAL A 78 10.56 -7.13 7.68
N GLU A 79 10.32 -8.41 7.93
CA GLU A 79 10.86 -9.10 9.10
C GLU A 79 12.39 -9.09 9.14
N HIS A 80 13.00 -9.33 7.99
CA HIS A 80 14.45 -9.30 7.84
C HIS A 80 15.01 -7.91 8.14
N ALA A 81 14.40 -6.87 7.59
CA ALA A 81 14.79 -5.48 7.83
C ALA A 81 14.62 -5.07 9.30
N ILE A 82 13.53 -5.47 9.94
CA ILE A 82 13.33 -5.23 11.38
C ILE A 82 14.47 -5.84 12.18
N GLY A 83 14.90 -7.07 11.84
CA GLY A 83 16.02 -7.75 12.49
C GLY A 83 17.35 -7.04 12.29
N ILE A 84 17.69 -6.67 11.06
CA ILE A 84 18.96 -6.02 10.72
C ILE A 84 19.06 -4.62 11.35
N PHE A 85 18.01 -3.83 11.24
CA PHE A 85 18.00 -2.43 11.68
C PHE A 85 17.54 -2.25 13.13
N ALA A 86 17.18 -3.31 13.85
CA ALA A 86 16.58 -3.25 15.17
C ALA A 86 15.41 -2.24 15.22
N ALA A 87 14.60 -2.20 14.17
CA ALA A 87 13.49 -1.26 14.02
C ALA A 87 12.35 -1.55 15.02
N ASP A 88 11.59 -0.50 15.40
CA ASP A 88 10.42 -0.67 16.25
C ASP A 88 9.28 -1.35 15.47
N ARG A 89 8.93 -2.57 15.86
CA ARG A 89 7.83 -3.35 15.28
C ARG A 89 6.47 -2.63 15.31
N ARG A 90 6.30 -1.65 16.18
CA ARG A 90 5.06 -0.85 16.29
C ARG A 90 5.06 0.36 15.36
N LYS A 91 6.17 0.62 14.66
CA LYS A 91 6.37 1.78 13.78
C LYS A 91 6.79 1.33 12.37
N VAL A 92 6.09 0.34 11.85
CA VAL A 92 6.29 -0.14 10.48
C VAL A 92 5.18 0.43 9.60
N PHE A 93 5.57 1.02 8.49
CA PHE A 93 4.64 1.67 7.55
C PHE A 93 4.89 1.17 6.14
N VAL A 94 3.85 1.20 5.29
CA VAL A 94 3.98 0.86 3.87
C VAL A 94 3.41 1.97 3.00
N THR A 95 4.10 2.28 1.92
CA THR A 95 3.62 3.21 0.90
C THR A 95 3.95 2.69 -0.49
N GLY A 96 3.28 3.20 -1.50
CA GLY A 96 3.58 2.85 -2.88
C GLY A 96 2.77 3.65 -3.89
N LEU A 97 3.28 3.66 -5.12
CA LEU A 97 2.69 4.36 -6.25
C LEU A 97 2.07 3.38 -7.25
N SER A 98 0.85 3.66 -7.75
CA SER A 98 0.21 2.90 -8.83
C SER A 98 0.09 1.40 -8.47
N ALA A 99 0.75 0.49 -9.20
CA ALA A 99 0.80 -0.93 -8.84
C ALA A 99 1.40 -1.15 -7.43
N GLY A 100 2.41 -0.35 -7.03
CA GLY A 100 2.95 -0.35 -5.66
C GLY A 100 1.94 0.16 -4.64
N GLY A 101 1.12 1.15 -4.99
CA GLY A 101 0.01 1.62 -4.16
C GLY A 101 -1.07 0.56 -3.97
N ALA A 102 -1.42 -0.15 -5.04
CA ALA A 102 -2.33 -1.29 -4.96
C ALA A 102 -1.74 -2.45 -4.13
N MET A 103 -0.43 -2.72 -4.25
CA MET A 103 0.24 -3.71 -3.41
C MET A 103 0.36 -3.23 -1.95
N ALA A 104 0.48 -1.93 -1.69
CA ALA A 104 0.38 -1.39 -0.32
C ALA A 104 -1.02 -1.66 0.28
N SER A 105 -2.11 -1.51 -0.50
CA SER A 105 -3.45 -1.94 -0.08
C SER A 105 -3.50 -3.44 0.27
N VAL A 106 -2.81 -4.29 -0.51
CA VAL A 106 -2.69 -5.73 -0.23
C VAL A 106 -1.99 -5.96 1.10
N MET A 107 -0.83 -5.34 1.32
CA MET A 107 -0.04 -5.52 2.55
C MET A 107 -0.82 -5.09 3.80
N LEU A 108 -1.50 -3.96 3.75
CA LEU A 108 -2.33 -3.45 4.83
C LEU A 108 -3.52 -4.38 5.14
N ALA A 109 -4.13 -4.98 4.11
CA ALA A 109 -5.26 -5.90 4.27
C ALA A 109 -4.84 -7.29 4.76
N THR A 110 -3.70 -7.80 4.29
CA THR A 110 -3.26 -9.18 4.57
C THR A 110 -2.41 -9.33 5.83
N TYR A 111 -1.72 -8.25 6.24
CA TYR A 111 -0.84 -8.21 7.41
C TYR A 111 -1.10 -6.99 8.29
N PRO A 112 -2.34 -6.76 8.74
CA PRO A 112 -2.69 -5.58 9.55
C PRO A 112 -1.94 -5.51 10.88
N GLU A 113 -1.44 -6.63 11.40
CA GLU A 113 -0.64 -6.68 12.63
C GLU A 113 0.79 -6.20 12.45
N VAL A 114 1.27 -6.15 11.21
CA VAL A 114 2.65 -5.73 10.88
C VAL A 114 2.74 -4.23 10.72
N PHE A 115 1.72 -3.61 10.14
CA PHE A 115 1.75 -2.22 9.76
C PHE A 115 0.93 -1.32 10.69
N ALA A 116 1.57 -0.29 11.24
CA ALA A 116 0.88 0.75 12.01
C ALA A 116 0.01 1.64 11.10
N GLY A 117 0.37 1.75 9.83
CA GLY A 117 -0.38 2.49 8.82
C GLY A 117 0.30 2.45 7.47
N GLY A 118 -0.33 3.10 6.48
CA GLY A 118 0.24 3.23 5.15
C GLY A 118 -0.36 4.37 4.33
N ALA A 119 0.36 4.72 3.26
CA ALA A 119 -0.07 5.70 2.27
C ALA A 119 -0.21 5.04 0.90
N ILE A 120 -1.38 5.14 0.30
CA ILE A 120 -1.71 4.56 -0.99
C ILE A 120 -1.78 5.70 -2.01
N ILE A 121 -0.82 5.74 -2.95
CA ILE A 121 -0.68 6.82 -3.92
C ILE A 121 -1.11 6.31 -5.29
N ALA A 122 -2.15 6.91 -5.88
CA ALA A 122 -2.70 6.52 -7.19
C ALA A 122 -2.91 4.99 -7.31
N GLY A 123 -3.32 4.35 -6.21
CA GLY A 123 -3.50 2.90 -6.10
C GLY A 123 -4.93 2.45 -6.33
N LEU A 124 -5.19 1.20 -6.00
CA LEU A 124 -6.51 0.57 -6.12
C LEU A 124 -6.91 -0.12 -4.80
N PRO A 125 -8.21 -0.30 -4.54
CA PRO A 125 -8.69 -0.98 -3.34
C PRO A 125 -8.31 -2.47 -3.35
N TYR A 126 -8.05 -3.03 -2.18
CA TYR A 126 -7.75 -4.45 -2.04
C TYR A 126 -8.86 -5.34 -2.61
N GLY A 127 -8.46 -6.33 -3.41
CA GLY A 127 -9.37 -7.35 -3.94
C GLY A 127 -10.33 -6.85 -5.02
N CYS A 128 -10.05 -5.71 -5.68
CA CYS A 128 -10.91 -5.17 -6.74
C CYS A 128 -10.77 -5.92 -8.08
N ALA A 129 -9.73 -6.74 -8.24
CA ALA A 129 -9.48 -7.57 -9.42
C ALA A 129 -8.92 -8.95 -9.02
N SER A 130 -9.11 -9.95 -9.87
CA SER A 130 -8.61 -11.32 -9.71
C SER A 130 -7.86 -11.84 -10.94
N ASN A 131 -7.68 -11.01 -11.95
CA ASN A 131 -6.89 -11.28 -13.15
C ASN A 131 -6.54 -9.97 -13.87
N VAL A 132 -5.68 -10.06 -14.89
CA VAL A 132 -5.19 -8.92 -15.67
C VAL A 132 -6.32 -8.13 -16.34
N GLN A 133 -7.31 -8.80 -16.91
CA GLN A 133 -8.44 -8.11 -17.55
C GLN A 133 -9.21 -7.26 -16.53
N GLN A 134 -9.55 -7.84 -15.39
CA GLN A 134 -10.23 -7.12 -14.32
C GLN A 134 -9.38 -6.00 -13.73
N ALA A 135 -8.04 -6.15 -13.73
CA ALA A 135 -7.14 -5.10 -13.30
C ALA A 135 -7.25 -3.87 -14.22
N PHE A 136 -7.21 -4.06 -15.54
CA PHE A 136 -7.44 -2.96 -16.48
C PHE A 136 -8.84 -2.35 -16.35
N GLU A 137 -9.87 -3.18 -16.21
CA GLU A 137 -11.23 -2.69 -15.97
C GLU A 137 -11.30 -1.82 -14.69
N ALA A 138 -10.66 -2.26 -13.59
CA ALA A 138 -10.63 -1.50 -12.34
C ALA A 138 -9.89 -0.17 -12.47
N MET A 139 -8.82 -0.12 -13.27
CA MET A 139 -8.07 1.11 -13.52
C MET A 139 -8.87 2.13 -14.32
N PHE A 140 -9.59 1.70 -15.35
CA PHE A 140 -10.19 2.59 -16.35
C PHE A 140 -11.71 2.76 -16.24
N THR A 141 -12.39 1.91 -15.48
CA THR A 141 -13.86 1.95 -15.35
C THR A 141 -14.29 2.18 -13.90
N GLU A 142 -15.24 3.09 -13.72
CA GLU A 142 -15.88 3.24 -12.44
C GLU A 142 -16.83 2.06 -12.19
N LYS A 143 -16.54 1.26 -11.15
CA LYS A 143 -17.41 0.18 -10.69
C LYS A 143 -18.09 0.61 -9.40
N LYS A 144 -19.42 0.51 -9.35
CA LYS A 144 -20.17 0.82 -8.13
C LYS A 144 -20.06 -0.33 -7.14
N HIS A 145 -19.11 -0.23 -6.24
CA HIS A 145 -19.03 -1.12 -5.07
C HIS A 145 -19.65 -0.45 -3.84
N THR A 146 -20.35 -1.22 -3.01
CA THR A 146 -20.75 -0.70 -1.69
C THR A 146 -19.55 -0.70 -0.74
N ALA A 147 -19.52 0.24 0.21
CA ALA A 147 -18.48 0.28 1.24
C ALA A 147 -18.41 -1.04 2.02
N GLN A 148 -19.56 -1.68 2.27
CA GLN A 148 -19.63 -2.98 2.93
C GLN A 148 -18.91 -4.08 2.13
N MET A 149 -19.18 -4.21 0.83
CA MET A 149 -18.52 -5.20 -0.03
C MET A 149 -17.00 -4.99 -0.05
N LEU A 150 -16.57 -3.73 -0.13
CA LEU A 150 -15.15 -3.39 -0.12
C LEU A 150 -14.50 -3.75 1.23
N GLY A 151 -15.10 -3.35 2.35
CA GLY A 151 -14.60 -3.64 3.69
C GLY A 151 -14.57 -5.13 4.00
N ASP A 152 -15.57 -5.90 3.55
CA ASP A 152 -15.62 -7.35 3.76
C ASP A 152 -14.45 -8.08 3.08
N ARG A 153 -13.97 -7.60 1.93
CA ARG A 153 -12.77 -8.15 1.29
C ARG A 153 -11.55 -8.05 2.22
N VAL A 154 -11.35 -6.90 2.86
CA VAL A 154 -10.24 -6.68 3.82
C VAL A 154 -10.41 -7.58 5.04
N ARG A 155 -11.59 -7.62 5.65
CA ARG A 155 -11.86 -8.49 6.81
C ARG A 155 -11.64 -9.98 6.49
N THR A 156 -12.00 -10.40 5.29
CA THR A 156 -11.77 -11.77 4.83
C THR A 156 -10.29 -12.10 4.65
N ALA A 157 -9.48 -11.15 4.17
CA ALA A 157 -8.04 -11.32 3.99
C ALA A 157 -7.31 -11.65 5.30
N SER A 158 -7.81 -11.14 6.42
CA SER A 158 -7.25 -11.35 7.76
C SER A 158 -8.36 -11.72 8.76
N SER A 159 -9.13 -12.75 8.46
CA SER A 159 -10.35 -13.13 9.20
C SER A 159 -10.15 -13.47 10.68
N ARG A 160 -8.92 -13.76 11.11
CA ARG A 160 -8.57 -14.03 12.52
C ARG A 160 -8.03 -12.79 13.26
N TYR A 161 -7.84 -11.68 12.54
CA TYR A 161 -7.29 -10.48 13.15
C TYR A 161 -8.35 -9.76 13.99
N GLN A 162 -7.99 -9.44 15.24
CA GLN A 162 -8.86 -8.78 16.22
C GLN A 162 -8.23 -7.47 16.75
N GLY A 163 -7.06 -7.10 16.23
CA GLY A 163 -6.37 -5.88 16.65
C GLY A 163 -6.91 -4.61 15.99
N PRO A 164 -6.34 -3.46 16.31
CA PRO A 164 -6.66 -2.20 15.65
C PRO A 164 -6.17 -2.21 14.21
N TRP A 165 -7.04 -1.84 13.27
CA TRP A 165 -6.67 -1.74 11.87
C TRP A 165 -5.65 -0.62 11.61
N PRO A 166 -4.76 -0.77 10.60
CA PRO A 166 -3.79 0.24 10.24
C PRO A 166 -4.44 1.59 9.88
N LYS A 167 -3.72 2.69 10.15
CA LYS A 167 -4.13 4.03 9.71
C LYS A 167 -3.83 4.21 8.23
N ILE A 168 -4.79 4.71 7.46
CA ILE A 168 -4.70 4.81 6.01
C ILE A 168 -4.66 6.27 5.57
N SER A 169 -3.74 6.59 4.68
CA SER A 169 -3.67 7.84 3.91
C SER A 169 -3.82 7.52 2.43
N VAL A 170 -4.63 8.27 1.71
CA VAL A 170 -4.88 8.08 0.27
C VAL A 170 -4.56 9.35 -0.48
N TRP A 171 -3.75 9.22 -1.52
CA TRP A 171 -3.33 10.33 -2.38
C TRP A 171 -3.66 10.00 -3.83
N HIS A 172 -4.47 10.84 -4.47
CA HIS A 172 -4.89 10.59 -5.84
C HIS A 172 -5.12 11.90 -6.58
N GLY A 173 -4.49 12.04 -7.74
CA GLY A 173 -4.71 13.18 -8.62
C GLY A 173 -6.11 13.11 -9.27
N THR A 174 -6.86 14.19 -9.24
CA THR A 174 -8.23 14.24 -9.83
C THR A 174 -8.23 14.07 -11.35
N GLY A 175 -7.12 14.40 -12.01
CA GLY A 175 -6.92 14.26 -13.46
C GLY A 175 -6.08 13.04 -13.86
N ASP A 176 -5.91 12.04 -13.01
CA ASP A 176 -5.10 10.84 -13.32
C ASP A 176 -5.70 10.08 -14.52
N PRO A 177 -4.97 9.99 -15.66
CA PRO A 177 -5.48 9.34 -16.86
C PRO A 177 -5.27 7.82 -16.87
N ILE A 178 -4.48 7.28 -15.92
CA ILE A 178 -4.09 5.87 -15.88
C ILE A 178 -4.90 5.09 -14.85
N VAL A 179 -4.99 5.63 -13.62
CA VAL A 179 -5.83 5.06 -12.57
C VAL A 179 -6.86 6.09 -12.18
N ARG A 180 -8.11 5.86 -12.51
CA ARG A 180 -9.18 6.82 -12.22
C ARG A 180 -9.24 7.17 -10.74
N SER A 181 -9.44 8.44 -10.42
CA SER A 181 -9.52 8.96 -9.04
C SER A 181 -10.63 8.32 -8.21
N SER A 182 -11.68 7.79 -8.86
CA SER A 182 -12.73 6.99 -8.19
C SER A 182 -12.17 5.76 -7.43
N ASN A 183 -11.00 5.25 -7.82
CA ASN A 183 -10.32 4.20 -7.04
C ASN A 183 -9.83 4.72 -5.69
N GLY A 184 -9.37 5.98 -5.63
CA GLY A 184 -9.03 6.64 -4.37
C GLY A 184 -10.23 6.74 -3.42
N GLU A 185 -11.40 7.12 -3.96
CA GLU A 185 -12.65 7.13 -3.18
C GLU A 185 -13.04 5.73 -2.70
N ASP A 186 -12.91 4.71 -3.55
CA ASP A 186 -13.22 3.34 -3.16
C ASP A 186 -12.25 2.81 -2.08
N ILE A 187 -10.97 3.21 -2.10
CA ILE A 187 -10.03 2.91 -1.00
C ILE A 187 -10.50 3.56 0.29
N ILE A 188 -10.90 4.84 0.26
CA ILE A 188 -11.42 5.54 1.45
C ILE A 188 -12.68 4.85 1.97
N ARG A 189 -13.64 4.52 1.10
CA ARG A 189 -14.87 3.76 1.48
C ARG A 189 -14.55 2.40 2.07
N GLN A 190 -13.57 1.69 1.49
CA GLN A 190 -13.10 0.39 1.98
C GLN A 190 -12.62 0.49 3.43
N TRP A 191 -11.71 1.39 3.69
CA TRP A 191 -11.07 1.51 5.00
C TRP A 191 -11.94 2.22 6.03
N ALA A 192 -12.78 3.18 5.63
CA ALA A 192 -13.79 3.75 6.52
C ALA A 192 -14.76 2.67 7.02
N ASN A 193 -15.22 1.78 6.13
CA ASN A 193 -16.09 0.66 6.52
C ASN A 193 -15.36 -0.34 7.45
N VAL A 194 -14.08 -0.64 7.18
CA VAL A 194 -13.27 -1.50 8.06
C VAL A 194 -13.13 -0.88 9.46
N ALA A 195 -12.93 0.42 9.53
CA ALA A 195 -12.79 1.17 10.78
C ALA A 195 -14.14 1.47 11.49
N GLY A 196 -15.26 1.10 10.90
CA GLY A 196 -16.60 1.41 11.44
C GLY A 196 -16.97 2.89 11.37
N LEU A 197 -16.33 3.65 10.47
CA LEU A 197 -16.58 5.08 10.28
C LEU A 197 -17.67 5.30 9.21
N SER A 198 -18.53 6.29 9.44
CA SER A 198 -19.48 6.73 8.42
C SER A 198 -18.75 7.56 7.37
N TYR A 199 -18.86 7.15 6.09
CA TYR A 199 -18.40 7.94 4.97
C TYR A 199 -19.33 9.18 4.86
N GLY A 200 -18.76 10.36 5.11
CA GLY A 200 -19.52 11.63 5.13
C GLY A 200 -19.16 12.53 6.32
N ASN A 201 -18.54 11.99 7.36
CA ASN A 201 -17.94 12.79 8.42
C ASN A 201 -16.53 13.21 8.00
N SER A 202 -16.42 14.13 7.04
CA SER A 202 -15.13 14.65 6.56
C SER A 202 -15.01 16.13 6.88
N SER A 203 -13.79 16.57 7.23
CA SER A 203 -13.39 17.96 7.18
C SER A 203 -12.53 18.19 5.94
N GLN A 204 -12.63 19.38 5.36
CA GLN A 204 -11.75 19.81 4.27
C GLN A 204 -10.79 20.87 4.80
N GLU A 205 -9.54 20.74 4.44
CA GLU A 205 -8.50 21.73 4.74
C GLU A 205 -7.77 22.07 3.44
N LEU A 206 -7.61 23.37 3.18
CA LEU A 206 -6.79 23.86 2.07
C LEU A 206 -5.35 23.95 2.56
N ILE A 207 -4.44 23.26 1.87
CA ILE A 207 -3.01 23.29 2.15
C ILE A 207 -2.31 24.09 1.06
N GLY A 208 -1.92 25.32 1.36
CA GLY A 208 -1.33 26.25 0.39
C GLY A 208 -2.37 26.73 -0.63
N ASP A 209 -1.91 27.00 -1.86
CA ASP A 209 -2.74 27.46 -2.98
C ASP A 209 -3.26 26.30 -3.86
N HIS A 210 -3.25 25.05 -3.32
CA HIS A 210 -3.65 23.83 -4.03
C HIS A 210 -4.81 23.10 -3.34
#